data_54360203565dc293d21e04e6ecfb9bc3
#
_entry.id   54360203565dc293d21e04e6ecfb9bc3
#
_cell.length_a   1.000
_cell.length_b   1.000
_cell.length_c   1.000
_cell.angle_alpha   90.00
_cell.angle_beta   90.00
_cell.angle_gamma   90.00
#
_symmetry.space_group_name_H-M   'P 1'
#
loop_
_entity.id
_entity.type
_entity.pdbx_description
1 polymer ?
#
loop_
_entity_poly.entity_id
_entity_poly.type
_entity_poly.pdbx_seq_one_letter_code
_entity_poly.pdbx_strand_id
1 'polypeptide(L)'
;MAPSQRVVVERVQGLLEAGEFEQAEAEARALAASPRTRGGDPGLVSWLARCLAAGAAAAHGRGAEVLPELETLIAELEQTAGADRQLLLVVRSNRAGVLVQQDRNTEAESEALDILHGTTRIAHLVKVWRIELNALTSLAGALNGQGRHEEAEAVARGNLSRAEGRTAAFLHRALVRSLNGQSRYEEALAEARRQTPAGGRAASGTLEIVTAGALHGLGRRDEAETTARQALAACEQFLHPAHPRIEEARTLLARVVAEDPAAE
;
A
#
# COMPACT_ATOMS: atom_id res chain seq x y z
N MET A 1 27.77 2.55 0.63
CA MET A 1 27.26 1.22 0.20
C MET A 1 28.21 0.65 -0.87
N ALA A 2 28.64 -0.62 -0.73
CA ALA A 2 29.49 -1.28 -1.73
C ALA A 2 28.71 -1.51 -3.05
N PRO A 3 29.37 -1.56 -4.21
CA PRO A 3 28.70 -1.80 -5.50
C PRO A 3 27.82 -3.06 -5.52
N SER A 4 28.28 -4.16 -4.91
CA SER A 4 27.53 -5.40 -4.79
C SER A 4 26.25 -5.26 -3.96
N GLN A 5 26.27 -4.48 -2.89
CA GLN A 5 25.09 -4.22 -2.04
C GLN A 5 24.05 -3.36 -2.78
N ARG A 6 24.51 -2.42 -3.59
CA ARG A 6 23.61 -1.58 -4.42
C ARG A 6 22.85 -2.43 -5.44
N VAL A 7 23.53 -3.35 -6.11
CA VAL A 7 22.91 -4.28 -7.07
C VAL A 7 21.82 -5.13 -6.39
N VAL A 8 22.07 -5.61 -5.17
CA VAL A 8 21.05 -6.38 -4.42
C VAL A 8 19.87 -5.51 -4.06
N VAL A 9 20.08 -4.26 -3.61
CA VAL A 9 18.98 -3.33 -3.30
C VAL A 9 18.13 -3.04 -4.55
N GLU A 10 18.75 -2.75 -5.68
CA GLU A 10 18.06 -2.50 -6.95
C GLU A 10 17.26 -3.73 -7.39
N ARG A 11 17.82 -4.93 -7.21
CA ARG A 11 17.12 -6.19 -7.51
C ARG A 11 15.91 -6.41 -6.59
N VAL A 12 16.04 -6.20 -5.28
CA VAL A 12 14.93 -6.30 -4.33
C VAL A 12 13.81 -5.31 -4.69
N GLN A 13 14.17 -4.10 -5.07
CA GLN A 13 13.18 -3.12 -5.54
C GLN A 13 12.45 -3.58 -6.81
N GLY A 14 13.16 -4.16 -7.78
CA GLY A 14 12.56 -4.75 -8.98
C GLY A 14 11.60 -5.90 -8.65
N LEU A 15 11.96 -6.77 -7.70
CA LEU A 15 11.08 -7.85 -7.23
C LEU A 15 9.81 -7.31 -6.56
N LEU A 16 9.94 -6.25 -5.75
CA LEU A 16 8.78 -5.58 -5.14
C LEU A 16 7.82 -4.98 -6.18
N GLU A 17 8.37 -4.38 -7.24
CA GLU A 17 7.58 -3.83 -8.35
C GLU A 17 6.91 -4.95 -9.17
N ALA A 18 7.56 -6.09 -9.34
CA ALA A 18 7.01 -7.27 -10.00
C ALA A 18 5.95 -8.02 -9.14
N GLY A 19 5.87 -7.73 -7.84
CA GLY A 19 4.99 -8.44 -6.90
C GLY A 19 5.54 -9.78 -6.42
N GLU A 20 6.84 -10.03 -6.58
CA GLU A 20 7.55 -11.21 -6.10
C GLU A 20 7.99 -11.00 -4.62
N PHE A 21 6.98 -10.87 -3.74
CA PHE A 21 7.19 -10.39 -2.37
C PHE A 21 8.03 -11.34 -1.50
N GLU A 22 7.79 -12.65 -1.60
CA GLU A 22 8.55 -13.65 -0.83
C GLU A 22 10.04 -13.62 -1.19
N GLN A 23 10.34 -13.55 -2.49
CA GLN A 23 11.71 -13.48 -2.95
C GLN A 23 12.36 -12.15 -2.56
N ALA A 24 11.63 -11.03 -2.69
CA ALA A 24 12.09 -9.71 -2.26
C ALA A 24 12.45 -9.70 -0.77
N GLU A 25 11.59 -10.27 0.07
CA GLU A 25 11.84 -10.38 1.51
C GLU A 25 13.05 -11.25 1.81
N ALA A 26 13.14 -12.44 1.21
CA ALA A 26 14.25 -13.35 1.44
C ALA A 26 15.60 -12.72 1.07
N GLU A 27 15.70 -12.06 -0.08
CA GLU A 27 16.91 -11.38 -0.52
C GLU A 27 17.26 -10.17 0.38
N ALA A 28 16.26 -9.39 0.79
CA ALA A 28 16.47 -8.27 1.70
C ALA A 28 16.93 -8.74 3.10
N ARG A 29 16.35 -9.82 3.64
CA ARG A 29 16.80 -10.41 4.92
C ARG A 29 18.22 -10.98 4.81
N ALA A 30 18.56 -11.63 3.70
CA ALA A 30 19.92 -12.09 3.45
C ALA A 30 20.93 -10.93 3.40
N LEU A 31 20.54 -9.80 2.77
CA LEU A 31 21.36 -8.57 2.76
C LEU A 31 21.53 -7.99 4.18
N ALA A 32 20.47 -7.97 4.98
CA ALA A 32 20.52 -7.49 6.38
C ALA A 32 21.45 -8.33 7.26
N ALA A 33 21.50 -9.64 7.02
CA ALA A 33 22.37 -10.59 7.74
C ALA A 33 23.81 -10.65 7.22
N SER A 34 24.11 -9.97 6.10
CA SER A 34 25.45 -10.03 5.49
C SER A 34 26.53 -9.43 6.39
N PRO A 35 27.72 -10.02 6.47
CA PRO A 35 28.83 -9.50 7.25
C PRO A 35 29.15 -8.06 6.86
N ARG A 36 29.47 -7.23 7.86
CA ARG A 36 29.83 -5.82 7.67
C ARG A 36 31.06 -5.70 6.76
N THR A 37 30.90 -5.10 5.58
CA THR A 37 32.03 -4.78 4.70
C THR A 37 32.82 -3.60 5.28
N ARG A 38 34.15 -3.71 5.30
CA ARG A 38 35.04 -2.61 5.71
C ARG A 38 34.84 -1.42 4.78
N GLY A 39 34.43 -0.27 5.32
CA GLY A 39 34.45 1.03 4.61
C GLY A 39 33.09 1.67 4.29
N GLY A 40 31.96 1.10 4.68
CA GLY A 40 30.63 1.74 4.59
C GLY A 40 30.03 2.01 5.96
N ASP A 41 28.97 2.84 6.03
CA ASP A 41 28.16 2.92 7.23
C ASP A 41 27.41 1.59 7.42
N PRO A 42 27.81 0.77 8.40
CA PRO A 42 27.26 -0.58 8.56
C PRO A 42 25.80 -0.54 9.04
N GLY A 43 25.34 0.58 9.62
CA GLY A 43 23.97 0.78 10.06
C GLY A 43 23.03 0.99 8.88
N LEU A 44 23.39 1.87 7.95
CA LEU A 44 22.53 2.27 6.84
C LEU A 44 22.09 1.09 5.96
N VAL A 45 23.00 0.21 5.59
CA VAL A 45 22.67 -0.95 4.73
C VAL A 45 21.76 -1.93 5.47
N SER A 46 22.05 -2.19 6.74
CA SER A 46 21.22 -3.07 7.58
C SER A 46 19.81 -2.51 7.76
N TRP A 47 19.67 -1.22 8.08
CA TRP A 47 18.40 -0.56 8.22
C TRP A 47 17.60 -0.57 6.90
N LEU A 48 18.26 -0.21 5.78
CA LEU A 48 17.62 -0.24 4.46
C LEU A 48 17.13 -1.65 4.10
N ALA A 49 17.94 -2.66 4.31
CA ALA A 49 17.59 -4.04 4.02
C ALA A 49 16.43 -4.54 4.90
N ARG A 50 16.44 -4.23 6.21
CA ARG A 50 15.33 -4.53 7.11
C ARG A 50 14.04 -3.79 6.71
N CYS A 51 14.14 -2.53 6.31
CA CYS A 51 13.04 -1.74 5.79
C CYS A 51 12.42 -2.37 4.53
N LEU A 52 13.27 -2.81 3.58
CA LEU A 52 12.82 -3.48 2.36
C LEU A 52 12.15 -4.83 2.67
N ALA A 53 12.72 -5.62 3.58
CA ALA A 53 12.16 -6.91 4.00
C ALA A 53 10.78 -6.72 4.66
N ALA A 54 10.66 -5.78 5.60
CA ALA A 54 9.40 -5.47 6.25
C ALA A 54 8.35 -4.94 5.26
N GLY A 55 8.77 -4.09 4.30
CA GLY A 55 7.91 -3.60 3.22
C GLY A 55 7.41 -4.71 2.30
N ALA A 56 8.26 -5.69 1.98
CA ALA A 56 7.89 -6.86 1.19
C ALA A 56 6.88 -7.75 1.93
N ALA A 57 7.14 -8.06 3.20
CA ALA A 57 6.24 -8.85 4.03
C ALA A 57 4.88 -8.17 4.22
N ALA A 58 4.86 -6.84 4.45
CA ALA A 58 3.63 -6.06 4.54
C ALA A 58 2.83 -6.08 3.22
N ALA A 59 3.53 -5.92 2.08
CA ALA A 59 2.90 -5.96 0.76
C ALA A 59 2.35 -7.36 0.41
N HIS A 60 2.94 -8.41 0.98
CA HIS A 60 2.45 -9.80 0.85
C HIS A 60 1.24 -10.09 1.74
N GLY A 61 0.95 -9.27 2.77
CA GLY A 61 -0.18 -9.43 3.68
C GLY A 61 0.18 -9.80 5.12
N ARG A 62 1.48 -9.82 5.45
CA ARG A 62 1.98 -10.10 6.79
C ARG A 62 2.32 -8.82 7.57
N GLY A 63 1.57 -7.74 7.29
CA GLY A 63 1.79 -6.44 7.92
C GLY A 63 1.74 -6.48 9.45
N ALA A 64 0.81 -7.27 10.02
CA ALA A 64 0.71 -7.44 11.47
C ALA A 64 1.97 -8.03 12.10
N GLU A 65 2.64 -8.95 11.41
CA GLU A 65 3.86 -9.61 11.89
C GLU A 65 5.07 -8.67 11.90
N VAL A 66 5.13 -7.74 10.93
CA VAL A 66 6.29 -6.85 10.76
C VAL A 66 6.12 -5.48 11.41
N LEU A 67 4.95 -5.16 11.92
CA LEU A 67 4.71 -3.88 12.59
C LEU A 67 5.69 -3.62 13.75
N PRO A 68 5.97 -4.57 14.67
CA PRO A 68 6.95 -4.37 15.75
C PRO A 68 8.37 -4.15 15.22
N GLU A 69 8.75 -4.78 14.09
CA GLU A 69 10.05 -4.56 13.47
C GLU A 69 10.16 -3.13 12.91
N LEU A 70 9.10 -2.63 12.27
CA LEU A 70 9.06 -1.24 11.78
C LEU A 70 9.16 -0.23 12.93
N GLU A 71 8.45 -0.47 14.04
CA GLU A 71 8.51 0.38 15.23
C GLU A 71 9.92 0.39 15.85
N THR A 72 10.57 -0.77 15.92
CA THR A 72 11.96 -0.88 16.36
C THR A 72 12.91 -0.11 15.44
N LEU A 73 12.76 -0.24 14.12
CA LEU A 73 13.57 0.48 13.14
C LEU A 73 13.41 2.00 13.25
N ILE A 74 12.20 2.49 13.46
CA ILE A 74 11.92 3.92 13.68
C ILE A 74 12.66 4.40 14.91
N ALA A 75 12.54 3.69 16.04
CA ALA A 75 13.20 4.05 17.28
C ALA A 75 14.75 4.05 17.14
N GLU A 76 15.33 3.05 16.47
CA GLU A 76 16.76 3.00 16.20
C GLU A 76 17.24 4.20 15.38
N LEU A 77 16.50 4.56 14.31
CA LEU A 77 16.84 5.69 13.44
C LEU A 77 16.69 7.04 14.15
N GLU A 78 15.67 7.20 14.99
CA GLU A 78 15.45 8.44 15.74
C GLU A 78 16.52 8.66 16.82
N GLN A 79 17.03 7.60 17.45
CA GLN A 79 18.06 7.66 18.49
C GLN A 79 19.47 7.82 17.91
N THR A 80 19.68 7.50 16.64
CA THR A 80 21.00 7.55 16.01
C THR A 80 21.32 8.95 15.51
N ALA A 81 22.31 9.60 16.09
CA ALA A 81 22.78 10.91 15.61
C ALA A 81 23.30 10.81 14.17
N GLY A 82 22.78 11.66 13.29
CA GLY A 82 23.14 11.67 11.87
C GLY A 82 22.50 10.55 11.02
N ALA A 83 21.50 9.83 11.56
CA ALA A 83 20.77 8.85 10.78
C ALA A 83 20.11 9.47 9.54
N ASP A 84 19.96 8.63 8.51
CA ASP A 84 19.36 9.03 7.25
C ASP A 84 17.86 9.35 7.43
N ARG A 85 17.56 10.65 7.42
CA ARG A 85 16.18 11.15 7.55
C ARG A 85 15.26 10.67 6.43
N GLN A 86 15.78 10.45 5.23
CA GLN A 86 15.00 9.92 4.11
C GLN A 86 14.60 8.46 4.42
N LEU A 87 15.53 7.66 4.92
CA LEU A 87 15.23 6.27 5.31
C LEU A 87 14.20 6.21 6.44
N LEU A 88 14.30 7.08 7.46
CA LEU A 88 13.30 7.18 8.52
C LEU A 88 11.90 7.41 7.94
N LEU A 89 11.75 8.36 7.00
CA LEU A 89 10.46 8.63 6.35
C LEU A 89 9.97 7.45 5.50
N VAL A 90 10.85 6.67 4.88
CA VAL A 90 10.48 5.44 4.16
C VAL A 90 9.96 4.38 5.13
N VAL A 91 10.63 4.16 6.27
CA VAL A 91 10.18 3.20 7.29
C VAL A 91 8.82 3.60 7.85
N ARG A 92 8.65 4.88 8.18
CA ARG A 92 7.36 5.43 8.64
C ARG A 92 6.27 5.28 7.58
N SER A 93 6.59 5.45 6.30
CA SER A 93 5.65 5.25 5.19
C SER A 93 5.20 3.79 5.08
N ASN A 94 6.09 2.83 5.28
CA ASN A 94 5.71 1.41 5.35
C ASN A 94 4.79 1.14 6.55
N ARG A 95 5.10 1.72 7.72
CA ARG A 95 4.25 1.62 8.92
C ARG A 95 2.86 2.19 8.68
N ALA A 96 2.74 3.38 8.08
CA ALA A 96 1.46 3.99 7.74
C ALA A 96 0.61 3.08 6.83
N GLY A 97 1.21 2.46 5.82
CA GLY A 97 0.53 1.49 4.96
C GLY A 97 0.03 0.26 5.71
N VAL A 98 0.82 -0.26 6.66
CA VAL A 98 0.40 -1.38 7.53
C VAL A 98 -0.75 -0.99 8.46
N LEU A 99 -0.71 0.21 9.04
CA LEU A 99 -1.78 0.72 9.90
C LEU A 99 -3.12 0.82 9.14
N VAL A 100 -3.10 1.30 7.88
CA VAL A 100 -4.30 1.30 7.02
C VAL A 100 -4.82 -0.12 6.79
N GLN A 101 -3.93 -1.08 6.54
CA GLN A 101 -4.34 -2.48 6.34
C GLN A 101 -4.96 -3.13 7.59
N GLN A 102 -4.67 -2.60 8.77
CA GLN A 102 -5.18 -3.07 10.07
C GLN A 102 -6.35 -2.23 10.59
N ASP A 103 -6.95 -1.38 9.76
CA ASP A 103 -8.03 -0.45 10.12
C ASP A 103 -7.69 0.51 11.29
N ARG A 104 -6.39 0.68 11.61
CA ARG A 104 -5.90 1.67 12.58
C ARG A 104 -5.83 3.06 11.94
N ASN A 105 -6.97 3.50 11.42
CA ASN A 105 -7.04 4.64 10.50
C ASN A 105 -6.63 5.98 11.12
N THR A 106 -6.95 6.22 12.40
CA THR A 106 -6.54 7.47 13.08
C THR A 106 -5.03 7.56 13.25
N GLU A 107 -4.39 6.44 13.57
CA GLU A 107 -2.93 6.40 13.68
C GLU A 107 -2.26 6.52 12.31
N ALA A 108 -2.83 5.87 11.28
CA ALA A 108 -2.34 5.97 9.91
C ALA A 108 -2.43 7.41 9.37
N GLU A 109 -3.51 8.13 9.68
CA GLU A 109 -3.66 9.54 9.32
C GLU A 109 -2.58 10.40 9.97
N SER A 110 -2.43 10.28 11.29
CA SER A 110 -1.39 11.02 12.03
C SER A 110 0.00 10.76 11.47
N GLU A 111 0.34 9.48 11.23
CA GLU A 111 1.62 9.07 10.67
C GLU A 111 1.83 9.65 9.25
N ALA A 112 0.82 9.60 8.40
CA ALA A 112 0.90 10.14 7.04
C ALA A 112 1.13 11.66 7.04
N LEU A 113 0.45 12.41 7.91
CA LEU A 113 0.64 13.86 8.06
C LEU A 113 2.05 14.20 8.55
N ASP A 114 2.57 13.46 9.52
CA ASP A 114 3.94 13.63 10.02
C ASP A 114 4.98 13.37 8.92
N ILE A 115 4.76 12.33 8.08
CA ILE A 115 5.62 12.05 6.93
C ILE A 115 5.60 13.23 5.94
N LEU A 116 4.43 13.78 5.63
CA LEU A 116 4.29 14.93 4.73
C LEU A 116 5.02 16.17 5.28
N HIS A 117 4.90 16.45 6.56
CA HIS A 117 5.69 17.50 7.21
C HIS A 117 7.20 17.21 7.15
N GLY A 118 7.60 15.95 7.35
CA GLY A 118 8.99 15.52 7.26
C GLY A 118 9.57 15.68 5.85
N THR A 119 8.81 15.28 4.82
CA THR A 119 9.23 15.43 3.41
C THR A 119 9.44 16.88 3.02
N THR A 120 8.56 17.79 3.46
CA THR A 120 8.68 19.23 3.21
C THR A 120 10.01 19.80 3.75
N ARG A 121 10.45 19.33 4.91
CA ARG A 121 11.71 19.78 5.55
C ARG A 121 12.98 19.36 4.80
N ILE A 122 12.95 18.24 4.06
CA ILE A 122 14.12 17.70 3.37
C ILE A 122 14.01 17.74 1.83
N ALA A 123 12.91 18.26 1.28
CA ALA A 123 12.65 18.32 -0.17
C ALA A 123 13.72 19.10 -0.95
N HIS A 124 14.40 20.07 -0.29
CA HIS A 124 15.50 20.85 -0.88
C HIS A 124 16.83 20.09 -0.94
N LEU A 125 16.96 18.95 -0.21
CA LEU A 125 18.17 18.16 -0.12
C LEU A 125 18.11 16.88 -0.98
N VAL A 126 16.94 16.25 -1.05
CA VAL A 126 16.74 14.96 -1.70
C VAL A 126 15.38 14.87 -2.40
N LYS A 127 15.28 13.96 -3.38
CA LYS A 127 14.00 13.70 -4.06
C LYS A 127 13.08 12.87 -3.18
N VAL A 128 12.03 13.48 -2.63
CA VAL A 128 11.10 12.85 -1.69
C VAL A 128 9.72 12.54 -2.29
N TRP A 129 9.48 12.86 -3.54
CA TRP A 129 8.15 12.78 -4.18
C TRP A 129 7.49 11.39 -4.08
N ARG A 130 8.28 10.31 -4.12
CA ARG A 130 7.74 8.94 -3.95
C ARG A 130 7.27 8.69 -2.52
N ILE A 131 7.99 9.20 -1.53
CA ILE A 131 7.62 9.08 -0.11
C ILE A 131 6.35 9.90 0.15
N GLU A 132 6.30 11.12 -0.39
CA GLU A 132 5.12 11.99 -0.34
C GLU A 132 3.88 11.31 -0.93
N LEU A 133 3.98 10.74 -2.15
CA LEU A 133 2.87 10.05 -2.79
C LEU A 133 2.42 8.79 -2.03
N ASN A 134 3.34 8.04 -1.44
CA ASN A 134 2.99 6.89 -0.60
C ASN A 134 2.26 7.35 0.68
N ALA A 135 2.73 8.43 1.31
CA ALA A 135 2.05 9.01 2.47
C ALA A 135 0.64 9.52 2.12
N LEU A 136 0.48 10.20 0.97
CA LEU A 136 -0.84 10.63 0.47
C LEU A 136 -1.77 9.45 0.16
N THR A 137 -1.21 8.34 -0.32
CA THR A 137 -1.98 7.10 -0.54
C THR A 137 -2.47 6.52 0.79
N SER A 138 -1.62 6.47 1.81
CA SER A 138 -2.01 6.03 3.15
C SER A 138 -3.02 6.98 3.79
N LEU A 139 -2.84 8.30 3.61
CA LEU A 139 -3.79 9.31 4.08
C LEU A 139 -5.18 9.12 3.45
N ALA A 140 -5.25 8.98 2.12
CA ALA A 140 -6.53 8.73 1.43
C ALA A 140 -7.17 7.41 1.88
N GLY A 141 -6.38 6.36 2.13
CA GLY A 141 -6.85 5.11 2.69
C GLY A 141 -7.44 5.27 4.09
N ALA A 142 -6.71 5.95 4.97
CA ALA A 142 -7.11 6.23 6.35
C ALA A 142 -8.39 7.08 6.44
N LEU A 143 -8.49 8.14 5.63
CA LEU A 143 -9.69 8.98 5.53
C LEU A 143 -10.90 8.18 5.06
N ASN A 144 -10.74 7.32 4.05
CA ASN A 144 -11.80 6.40 3.61
C ASN A 144 -12.24 5.43 4.72
N GLY A 145 -11.28 4.88 5.48
CA GLY A 145 -11.57 4.01 6.61
C GLY A 145 -12.32 4.72 7.76
N GLN A 146 -12.16 6.03 7.88
CA GLN A 146 -12.88 6.88 8.85
C GLN A 146 -14.24 7.40 8.32
N GLY A 147 -14.64 7.06 7.09
CA GLY A 147 -15.84 7.58 6.46
C GLY A 147 -15.73 9.03 5.95
N ARG A 148 -14.54 9.65 6.00
CA ARG A 148 -14.27 11.02 5.50
C ARG A 148 -14.00 10.99 4.00
N HIS A 149 -15.01 10.55 3.25
CA HIS A 149 -14.87 10.22 1.83
C HIS A 149 -14.58 11.44 0.94
N GLU A 150 -15.12 12.61 1.23
CA GLU A 150 -14.87 13.83 0.46
C GLU A 150 -13.40 14.27 0.57
N GLU A 151 -12.83 14.18 1.77
CA GLU A 151 -11.42 14.50 2.00
C GLU A 151 -10.51 13.47 1.32
N ALA A 152 -10.85 12.19 1.40
CA ALA A 152 -10.12 11.13 0.71
C ALA A 152 -10.15 11.31 -0.82
N GLU A 153 -11.31 11.72 -1.38
CA GLU A 153 -11.45 12.06 -2.81
C GLU A 153 -10.52 13.21 -3.19
N ALA A 154 -10.52 14.29 -2.40
CA ALA A 154 -9.67 15.45 -2.68
C ALA A 154 -8.17 15.07 -2.69
N VAL A 155 -7.71 14.30 -1.71
CA VAL A 155 -6.34 13.80 -1.64
C VAL A 155 -5.99 12.92 -2.85
N ALA A 156 -6.84 11.93 -3.15
CA ALA A 156 -6.56 10.99 -4.23
C ALA A 156 -6.58 11.68 -5.60
N ARG A 157 -7.62 12.45 -5.90
CA ARG A 157 -7.79 13.16 -7.17
C ARG A 157 -6.70 14.19 -7.41
N GLY A 158 -6.33 14.96 -6.38
CA GLY A 158 -5.28 15.98 -6.47
C GLY A 158 -3.89 15.43 -6.77
N ASN A 159 -3.64 14.15 -6.53
CA ASN A 159 -2.30 13.55 -6.64
C ASN A 159 -2.21 12.43 -7.70
N LEU A 160 -3.32 12.00 -8.28
CA LEU A 160 -3.34 10.88 -9.22
C LEU A 160 -2.48 11.14 -10.48
N SER A 161 -2.46 12.37 -10.99
CA SER A 161 -1.67 12.74 -12.18
C SER A 161 -0.16 12.68 -11.97
N ARG A 162 0.30 12.70 -10.71
CA ARG A 162 1.71 12.63 -10.33
C ARG A 162 2.16 11.19 -10.02
N ALA A 163 1.20 10.27 -9.89
CA ALA A 163 1.45 8.91 -9.45
C ALA A 163 1.63 7.97 -10.64
N GLU A 164 2.49 6.97 -10.47
CA GLU A 164 2.80 5.96 -11.46
C GLU A 164 2.76 4.55 -10.82
N GLY A 165 2.62 3.51 -11.66
CA GLY A 165 2.70 2.12 -11.27
C GLY A 165 1.75 1.77 -10.11
N ARG A 166 2.29 1.10 -9.10
CA ARG A 166 1.53 0.64 -7.92
C ARG A 166 0.88 1.80 -7.15
N THR A 167 1.58 2.91 -6.99
CA THR A 167 1.05 4.07 -6.24
C THR A 167 -0.16 4.67 -6.94
N ALA A 168 -0.13 4.77 -8.29
CA ALA A 168 -1.29 5.21 -9.06
C ALA A 168 -2.48 4.25 -8.88
N ALA A 169 -2.25 2.94 -8.90
CA ALA A 169 -3.31 1.94 -8.70
C ALA A 169 -3.98 2.08 -7.32
N PHE A 170 -3.20 2.31 -6.26
CA PHE A 170 -3.75 2.49 -4.91
C PHE A 170 -4.46 3.83 -4.72
N LEU A 171 -3.95 4.93 -5.28
CA LEU A 171 -4.65 6.22 -5.26
C LEU A 171 -5.95 6.15 -6.06
N HIS A 172 -5.95 5.47 -7.20
CA HIS A 172 -7.15 5.27 -8.00
C HIS A 172 -8.21 4.44 -7.24
N ARG A 173 -7.79 3.33 -6.61
CA ARG A 173 -8.66 2.58 -5.70
C ARG A 173 -9.25 3.47 -4.60
N ALA A 174 -8.41 4.31 -3.97
CA ALA A 174 -8.86 5.21 -2.93
C ALA A 174 -9.91 6.21 -3.45
N LEU A 175 -9.72 6.74 -4.67
CA LEU A 175 -10.68 7.62 -5.33
C LEU A 175 -12.01 6.93 -5.60
N VAL A 176 -11.98 5.73 -6.21
CA VAL A 176 -13.23 4.98 -6.50
C VAL A 176 -13.93 4.59 -5.19
N ARG A 177 -13.18 4.20 -4.16
CA ARG A 177 -13.73 3.91 -2.83
C ARG A 177 -14.39 5.15 -2.19
N SER A 178 -13.78 6.32 -2.35
CA SER A 178 -14.36 7.58 -1.86
C SER A 178 -15.70 7.91 -2.53
N LEU A 179 -15.78 7.73 -3.84
CA LEU A 179 -17.01 7.93 -4.60
C LEU A 179 -18.09 6.94 -4.19
N ASN A 180 -17.74 5.67 -3.97
CA ASN A 180 -18.65 4.67 -3.43
C ASN A 180 -19.18 5.06 -2.05
N GLY A 181 -18.31 5.52 -1.16
CA GLY A 181 -18.71 5.98 0.18
C GLY A 181 -19.64 7.18 0.18
N GLN A 182 -19.58 7.99 -0.88
CA GLN A 182 -20.50 9.12 -1.12
C GLN A 182 -21.77 8.70 -1.90
N SER A 183 -21.98 7.40 -2.17
CA SER A 183 -23.07 6.87 -3.01
C SER A 183 -23.07 7.39 -4.45
N ARG A 184 -21.94 7.90 -4.95
CA ARG A 184 -21.74 8.38 -6.33
C ARG A 184 -21.27 7.23 -7.24
N TYR A 185 -22.10 6.19 -7.31
CA TYR A 185 -21.70 4.90 -7.91
C TYR A 185 -21.45 4.96 -9.42
N GLU A 186 -22.22 5.75 -10.18
CA GLU A 186 -21.97 5.96 -11.61
C GLU A 186 -20.64 6.62 -11.86
N GLU A 187 -20.28 7.63 -11.07
CA GLU A 187 -18.98 8.29 -11.18
C GLU A 187 -17.85 7.34 -10.78
N ALA A 188 -18.06 6.53 -9.74
CA ALA A 188 -17.12 5.50 -9.33
C ALA A 188 -16.83 4.49 -10.46
N LEU A 189 -17.88 4.01 -11.17
CA LEU A 189 -17.71 3.14 -12.33
C LEU A 189 -17.03 3.85 -13.50
N ALA A 190 -17.38 5.08 -13.78
CA ALA A 190 -16.76 5.86 -14.83
C ALA A 190 -15.26 6.06 -14.55
N GLU A 191 -14.91 6.32 -13.29
CA GLU A 191 -13.54 6.49 -12.85
C GLU A 191 -12.77 5.16 -12.90
N ALA A 192 -13.36 4.06 -12.43
CA ALA A 192 -12.75 2.74 -12.50
C ALA A 192 -12.39 2.33 -13.95
N ARG A 193 -13.23 2.66 -14.92
CA ARG A 193 -12.98 2.37 -16.35
C ARG A 193 -11.86 3.19 -16.98
N ARG A 194 -11.48 4.31 -16.37
CA ARG A 194 -10.36 5.16 -16.85
C ARG A 194 -9.00 4.57 -16.53
N GLN A 195 -8.93 3.65 -15.59
CA GLN A 195 -7.67 3.04 -15.22
C GLN A 195 -7.26 2.01 -16.27
N THR A 196 -6.09 2.20 -16.87
CA THR A 196 -5.39 1.12 -17.56
C THR A 196 -4.87 0.13 -16.52
N PRO A 197 -4.98 -1.19 -16.73
CA PRO A 197 -4.43 -2.17 -15.80
C PRO A 197 -2.93 -1.93 -15.62
N ALA A 198 -2.56 -1.21 -14.59
CA ALA A 198 -1.19 -0.92 -14.23
C ALA A 198 -1.01 -1.30 -12.77
N GLY A 199 0.03 -2.07 -12.46
CA GLY A 199 0.32 -2.40 -11.06
C GLY A 199 0.72 -3.85 -10.83
N GLY A 200 0.71 -4.68 -11.86
CA GLY A 200 1.16 -6.07 -11.76
C GLY A 200 0.45 -6.86 -10.65
N ARG A 201 1.06 -7.94 -10.18
CA ARG A 201 0.52 -8.82 -9.12
C ARG A 201 0.20 -8.08 -7.80
N ALA A 202 0.97 -7.03 -7.47
CA ALA A 202 0.78 -6.26 -6.26
C ALA A 202 -0.59 -5.55 -6.17
N ALA A 203 -1.18 -5.22 -7.30
CA ALA A 203 -2.48 -4.54 -7.40
C ALA A 203 -3.64 -5.49 -7.69
N SER A 204 -3.42 -6.81 -7.70
CA SER A 204 -4.44 -7.81 -8.02
C SER A 204 -5.70 -7.65 -7.16
N GLY A 205 -6.85 -7.64 -7.79
CA GLY A 205 -8.15 -7.47 -7.14
C GLY A 205 -8.44 -6.07 -6.61
N THR A 206 -7.46 -5.15 -6.67
CA THR A 206 -7.56 -3.83 -6.03
C THR A 206 -8.69 -2.99 -6.60
N LEU A 207 -8.82 -2.93 -7.92
CA LEU A 207 -9.84 -2.13 -8.60
C LEU A 207 -11.16 -2.88 -8.69
N GLU A 208 -11.09 -4.18 -8.89
CA GLU A 208 -12.26 -5.06 -9.02
C GLU A 208 -13.14 -5.02 -7.76
N ILE A 209 -12.52 -4.99 -6.55
CA ILE A 209 -13.26 -4.87 -5.28
C ILE A 209 -14.11 -3.60 -5.24
N VAL A 210 -13.50 -2.44 -5.52
CA VAL A 210 -14.23 -1.17 -5.46
C VAL A 210 -15.21 -1.00 -6.61
N THR A 211 -14.92 -1.62 -7.78
CA THR A 211 -15.85 -1.69 -8.91
C THR A 211 -17.09 -2.53 -8.59
N ALA A 212 -16.89 -3.71 -7.98
CA ALA A 212 -17.99 -4.55 -7.53
C ALA A 212 -18.87 -3.83 -6.50
N GLY A 213 -18.24 -3.05 -5.59
CA GLY A 213 -18.98 -2.21 -4.65
C GLY A 213 -19.85 -1.15 -5.33
N ALA A 214 -19.35 -0.50 -6.39
CA ALA A 214 -20.14 0.46 -7.18
C ALA A 214 -21.30 -0.21 -7.92
N LEU A 215 -21.04 -1.36 -8.56
CA LEU A 215 -22.07 -2.14 -9.24
C LEU A 215 -23.18 -2.59 -8.28
N HIS A 216 -22.79 -3.05 -7.09
CA HIS A 216 -23.72 -3.42 -6.05
C HIS A 216 -24.59 -2.22 -5.60
N GLY A 217 -23.97 -1.06 -5.36
CA GLY A 217 -24.69 0.17 -5.00
C GLY A 217 -25.68 0.64 -6.08
N LEU A 218 -25.46 0.29 -7.35
CA LEU A 218 -26.37 0.54 -8.47
C LEU A 218 -27.44 -0.54 -8.65
N GLY A 219 -27.47 -1.58 -7.82
CA GLY A 219 -28.38 -2.72 -7.97
C GLY A 219 -28.04 -3.65 -9.14
N ARG A 220 -26.85 -3.52 -9.76
CA ARG A 220 -26.36 -4.36 -10.89
C ARG A 220 -25.74 -5.64 -10.33
N ARG A 221 -26.57 -6.48 -9.73
CA ARG A 221 -26.16 -7.63 -8.89
C ARG A 221 -25.32 -8.65 -9.62
N ASP A 222 -25.77 -9.14 -10.79
CA ASP A 222 -25.05 -10.17 -11.56
C ASP A 222 -23.63 -9.73 -11.93
N GLU A 223 -23.50 -8.44 -12.29
CA GLU A 223 -22.20 -7.85 -12.63
C GLU A 223 -21.34 -7.64 -11.38
N ALA A 224 -21.96 -7.22 -10.27
CA ALA A 224 -21.27 -7.07 -8.98
C ALA A 224 -20.72 -8.40 -8.48
N GLU A 225 -21.53 -9.47 -8.54
CA GLU A 225 -21.18 -10.82 -8.13
C GLU A 225 -20.04 -11.37 -9.02
N THR A 226 -20.17 -11.23 -10.32
CA THR A 226 -19.13 -11.67 -11.27
C THR A 226 -17.81 -10.94 -11.00
N THR A 227 -17.87 -9.62 -10.82
CA THR A 227 -16.68 -8.80 -10.56
C THR A 227 -16.07 -9.12 -9.18
N ALA A 228 -16.89 -9.34 -8.15
CA ALA A 228 -16.42 -9.73 -6.83
C ALA A 228 -15.73 -11.10 -6.81
N ARG A 229 -16.26 -12.09 -7.56
CA ARG A 229 -15.60 -13.39 -7.75
C ARG A 229 -14.26 -13.27 -8.46
N GLN A 230 -14.19 -12.44 -9.51
CA GLN A 230 -12.94 -12.16 -10.22
C GLN A 230 -11.91 -11.50 -9.29
N ALA A 231 -12.35 -10.54 -8.47
CA ALA A 231 -11.51 -9.89 -7.47
C ALA A 231 -10.92 -10.90 -6.47
N LEU A 232 -11.79 -11.76 -5.91
CA LEU A 232 -11.37 -12.79 -4.96
C LEU A 232 -10.37 -13.77 -5.59
N ALA A 233 -10.67 -14.29 -6.77
CA ALA A 233 -9.79 -15.22 -7.47
C ALA A 233 -8.42 -14.59 -7.77
N ALA A 234 -8.38 -13.33 -8.21
CA ALA A 234 -7.13 -12.62 -8.45
C ALA A 234 -6.33 -12.38 -7.15
N CYS A 235 -7.01 -12.06 -6.05
CA CYS A 235 -6.35 -11.93 -4.75
C CYS A 235 -5.77 -13.26 -4.28
N GLU A 236 -6.53 -14.35 -4.33
CA GLU A 236 -6.11 -15.67 -3.86
C GLU A 236 -4.96 -16.25 -4.72
N GLN A 237 -4.90 -15.88 -5.99
CA GLN A 237 -3.82 -16.33 -6.89
C GLN A 237 -2.46 -15.69 -6.58
N PHE A 238 -2.42 -14.44 -6.13
CA PHE A 238 -1.18 -13.65 -6.07
C PHE A 238 -0.82 -13.12 -4.68
N LEU A 239 -1.72 -13.21 -3.71
CA LEU A 239 -1.51 -12.68 -2.36
C LEU A 239 -1.45 -13.82 -1.34
N HIS A 240 -0.75 -13.55 -0.24
CA HIS A 240 -0.72 -14.48 0.90
C HIS A 240 -2.15 -14.69 1.45
N PRO A 241 -2.53 -15.92 1.89
CA PRO A 241 -3.87 -16.21 2.41
C PRO A 241 -4.36 -15.30 3.53
N ALA A 242 -3.44 -14.76 4.33
CA ALA A 242 -3.75 -13.79 5.41
C ALA A 242 -3.85 -12.33 4.91
N HIS A 243 -3.76 -12.07 3.59
CA HIS A 243 -3.81 -10.71 3.09
C HIS A 243 -5.19 -10.08 3.33
N PRO A 244 -5.30 -8.88 3.96
CA PRO A 244 -6.58 -8.24 4.29
C PRO A 244 -7.52 -8.05 3.08
N ARG A 245 -6.96 -7.87 1.88
CA ARG A 245 -7.74 -7.72 0.65
C ARG A 245 -8.53 -8.98 0.28
N ILE A 246 -8.06 -10.17 0.65
CA ILE A 246 -8.80 -11.42 0.44
C ILE A 246 -10.06 -11.40 1.29
N GLU A 247 -9.95 -10.99 2.55
CA GLU A 247 -11.10 -10.89 3.44
C GLU A 247 -12.08 -9.78 3.00
N GLU A 248 -11.56 -8.64 2.54
CA GLU A 248 -12.37 -7.57 1.95
C GLU A 248 -13.18 -8.09 0.73
N ALA A 249 -12.54 -8.86 -0.17
CA ALA A 249 -13.20 -9.43 -1.34
C ALA A 249 -14.26 -10.49 -0.95
N ARG A 250 -13.98 -11.35 0.03
CA ARG A 250 -14.92 -12.34 0.55
C ARG A 250 -16.13 -11.69 1.19
N THR A 251 -15.91 -10.69 2.03
CA THR A 251 -16.98 -9.95 2.70
C THR A 251 -17.88 -9.24 1.68
N LEU A 252 -17.29 -8.63 0.64
CA LEU A 252 -18.05 -8.00 -0.42
C LEU A 252 -18.88 -9.02 -1.19
N LEU A 253 -18.28 -10.14 -1.60
CA LEU A 253 -18.98 -11.21 -2.31
C LEU A 253 -20.13 -11.77 -1.48
N ALA A 254 -19.91 -12.05 -0.20
CA ALA A 254 -20.96 -12.54 0.71
C ALA A 254 -22.14 -11.55 0.80
N ARG A 255 -21.87 -10.23 0.89
CA ARG A 255 -22.90 -9.20 0.92
C ARG A 255 -23.70 -9.14 -0.37
N VAL A 256 -23.03 -9.18 -1.53
CA VAL A 256 -23.68 -9.15 -2.85
C VAL A 256 -24.60 -10.35 -3.05
N VAL A 257 -24.19 -11.54 -2.58
CA VAL A 257 -24.97 -12.79 -2.69
C VAL A 257 -26.13 -12.81 -1.67
N ALA A 258 -25.90 -12.39 -0.42
CA ALA A 258 -26.92 -12.45 0.64
C ALA A 258 -28.14 -11.55 0.41
N GLU A 259 -28.02 -10.51 -0.41
CA GLU A 259 -29.13 -9.63 -0.77
C GLU A 259 -29.95 -10.16 -1.97
N ASP A 260 -29.76 -11.43 -2.39
CA ASP A 260 -30.53 -12.05 -3.46
C ASP A 260 -31.92 -12.49 -2.94
N PRO A 261 -33.03 -11.80 -3.33
CA PRO A 261 -34.37 -12.16 -2.90
C PRO A 261 -34.89 -13.46 -3.58
N ALA A 262 -34.13 -14.04 -4.51
CA ALA A 262 -34.48 -15.31 -5.16
C ALA A 262 -33.91 -16.55 -4.41
N ALA A 263 -33.21 -16.35 -3.28
CA ALA A 263 -32.66 -17.43 -2.46
C ALA A 263 -33.64 -17.92 -1.35
N GLU A 264 -34.88 -17.40 -1.31
CA GLU A 264 -36.01 -17.93 -0.55
C GLU A 264 -36.96 -18.69 -1.52
#